data_c0a2eab143ad663754b86030c8666f8e
#
_entry.id   c0a2eab143ad663754b86030c8666f8e
#
_cell.length_a   1.000
_cell.length_b   1.000
_cell.length_c   1.000
_cell.angle_alpha   90.00
_cell.angle_beta   90.00
_cell.angle_gamma   90.00
#
_symmetry.space_group_name_H-M   'P 1'
#
loop_
_entity.id
_entity.type
_entity.pdbx_description
1 polymer ?
#
loop_
_entity_poly.entity_id
_entity_poly.type
_entity_poly.pdbx_seq_one_letter_code
_entity_poly.pdbx_strand_id
1 'polypeptide(L)'
;MSKKILFPQIKGLLHGSDYNPDQWLDRPDILEKDIELMKKAKMTRMSVGIFAWAAYEPSEGEFHMDWLKNIMDKLYENGIYTILATPSGARPAWLDEKYPECMRVNADDHRAHHGFRHNHCMSSPKFREKTGIIINKIIDTVGDHPGLAMWHISNEFGGECFCPLCKKKFQDYLADKFDHDINKLNKAWWTSFWSNTYNNF
;
A
#
# COMPACT_ATOMS: atom_id res chain seq x y z
N MET A 1 -15.88 26.37 -18.36
CA MET A 1 -14.74 25.51 -17.99
C MET A 1 -14.87 24.21 -18.74
N SER A 2 -13.95 23.85 -19.64
CA SER A 2 -13.97 22.56 -20.33
C SER A 2 -13.71 21.46 -19.28
N LYS A 3 -14.56 20.43 -19.22
CA LYS A 3 -14.33 19.26 -18.38
C LYS A 3 -13.04 18.58 -18.83
N LYS A 4 -12.00 18.57 -17.99
CA LYS A 4 -10.77 17.85 -18.29
C LYS A 4 -11.08 16.35 -18.24
N ILE A 5 -10.99 15.68 -19.38
CA ILE A 5 -11.13 14.21 -19.45
C ILE A 5 -9.86 13.62 -18.88
N LEU A 6 -9.96 12.94 -17.72
CA LEU A 6 -8.80 12.37 -17.04
C LEU A 6 -8.21 11.15 -17.78
N PHE A 7 -9.08 10.38 -18.44
CA PHE A 7 -8.70 9.16 -19.15
C PHE A 7 -9.29 9.17 -20.56
N PRO A 8 -8.68 9.93 -21.51
CA PRO A 8 -9.25 10.11 -22.85
C PRO A 8 -9.33 8.81 -23.67
N GLN A 9 -8.51 7.81 -23.32
CA GLN A 9 -8.50 6.49 -23.95
C GLN A 9 -9.69 5.61 -23.49
N ILE A 10 -10.33 5.93 -22.38
CA ILE A 10 -11.42 5.14 -21.82
C ILE A 10 -12.76 5.80 -22.09
N LYS A 11 -13.58 5.12 -22.90
CA LYS A 11 -14.93 5.60 -23.22
C LYS A 11 -15.94 4.91 -22.29
N GLY A 12 -16.61 5.70 -21.46
CA GLY A 12 -17.68 5.22 -20.59
C GLY A 12 -17.27 5.06 -19.11
N LEU A 13 -18.07 4.30 -18.38
CA LEU A 13 -17.87 4.04 -16.95
C LEU A 13 -16.83 2.95 -16.74
N LEU A 14 -15.88 3.19 -15.85
CA LEU A 14 -14.98 2.15 -15.35
C LEU A 14 -15.76 1.25 -14.38
N HIS A 15 -15.94 -0.02 -14.77
CA HIS A 15 -16.66 -1.05 -14.01
C HIS A 15 -15.74 -2.24 -13.79
N GLY A 16 -15.63 -2.71 -12.57
CA GLY A 16 -14.79 -3.84 -12.21
C GLY A 16 -14.55 -3.90 -10.70
N SER A 17 -13.65 -4.77 -10.28
CA SER A 17 -13.36 -5.04 -8.87
C SER A 17 -11.87 -5.25 -8.65
N ASP A 18 -11.48 -5.65 -7.44
CA ASP A 18 -10.14 -6.13 -7.15
C ASP A 18 -9.93 -7.51 -7.75
N TYR A 19 -8.69 -7.76 -8.20
CA TYR A 19 -8.28 -9.02 -8.80
C TYR A 19 -6.87 -9.37 -8.32
N ASN A 20 -6.74 -10.55 -7.70
CA ASN A 20 -5.49 -11.01 -7.10
C ASN A 20 -5.00 -12.29 -7.80
N PRO A 21 -4.53 -12.19 -9.06
CA PRO A 21 -4.05 -13.33 -9.85
C PRO A 21 -2.77 -13.95 -9.31
N ASP A 22 -2.04 -13.21 -8.47
CA ASP A 22 -0.85 -13.68 -7.77
C ASP A 22 -1.08 -14.94 -6.92
N GLN A 23 -2.33 -15.25 -6.58
CA GLN A 23 -2.72 -16.47 -5.88
C GLN A 23 -2.74 -17.72 -6.78
N TRP A 24 -2.71 -17.56 -8.11
CA TRP A 24 -3.01 -18.62 -9.09
C TRP A 24 -1.99 -18.65 -10.24
N LEU A 25 -0.74 -18.23 -9.99
CA LEU A 25 0.29 -18.10 -11.05
C LEU A 25 0.66 -19.44 -11.69
N ASP A 26 0.47 -20.55 -10.99
CA ASP A 26 0.65 -21.92 -11.47
C ASP A 26 -0.59 -22.52 -12.16
N ARG A 27 -1.68 -21.74 -12.26
CA ARG A 27 -2.97 -22.17 -12.79
C ARG A 27 -3.46 -21.26 -13.93
N PRO A 28 -2.87 -21.37 -15.13
CA PRO A 28 -3.26 -20.56 -16.28
C PRO A 28 -4.73 -20.75 -16.71
N ASP A 29 -5.30 -21.93 -16.45
CA ASP A 29 -6.71 -22.23 -16.67
C ASP A 29 -7.65 -21.33 -15.85
N ILE A 30 -7.26 -20.94 -14.63
CA ILE A 30 -8.04 -20.01 -13.80
C ILE A 30 -8.03 -18.62 -14.44
N LEU A 31 -6.87 -18.12 -14.87
CA LEU A 31 -6.77 -16.82 -15.52
C LEU A 31 -7.66 -16.74 -16.78
N GLU A 32 -7.65 -17.78 -17.61
CA GLU A 32 -8.49 -17.83 -18.81
C GLU A 32 -9.98 -17.80 -18.45
N LYS A 33 -10.36 -18.55 -17.41
CA LYS A 33 -11.76 -18.57 -16.93
C LYS A 33 -12.16 -17.25 -16.30
N ASP A 34 -11.29 -16.62 -15.55
CA ASP A 34 -11.55 -15.31 -14.94
C ASP A 34 -11.79 -14.24 -16.01
N ILE A 35 -10.97 -14.20 -17.06
CA ILE A 35 -11.16 -13.29 -18.19
C ILE A 35 -12.52 -13.55 -18.89
N GLU A 36 -12.89 -14.80 -19.11
CA GLU A 36 -14.21 -15.15 -19.66
C GLU A 36 -15.34 -14.57 -18.79
N LEU A 37 -15.25 -14.74 -17.46
CA LEU A 37 -16.24 -14.24 -16.51
C LEU A 37 -16.27 -12.71 -16.44
N MET A 38 -15.11 -12.05 -16.46
CA MET A 38 -14.98 -10.59 -16.51
C MET A 38 -15.68 -10.03 -17.76
N LYS A 39 -15.50 -10.66 -18.91
CA LYS A 39 -16.16 -10.27 -20.16
C LYS A 39 -17.68 -10.45 -20.07
N LYS A 40 -18.15 -11.57 -19.51
CA LYS A 40 -19.60 -11.80 -19.28
C LYS A 40 -20.20 -10.74 -18.35
N ALA A 41 -19.45 -10.34 -17.32
CA ALA A 41 -19.84 -9.28 -16.38
C ALA A 41 -19.65 -7.86 -16.95
N LYS A 42 -19.16 -7.73 -18.20
CA LYS A 42 -18.87 -6.44 -18.86
C LYS A 42 -17.92 -5.57 -18.05
N MET A 43 -16.94 -6.17 -17.39
CA MET A 43 -15.92 -5.44 -16.66
C MET A 43 -15.01 -4.71 -17.64
N THR A 44 -14.64 -3.48 -17.30
CA THR A 44 -13.78 -2.60 -18.11
C THR A 44 -12.47 -2.26 -17.39
N ARG A 45 -12.36 -2.60 -16.10
CA ARG A 45 -11.14 -2.41 -15.32
C ARG A 45 -11.00 -3.46 -14.21
N MET A 46 -9.77 -3.77 -13.82
CA MET A 46 -9.47 -4.56 -12.61
C MET A 46 -8.38 -3.87 -11.80
N SER A 47 -8.50 -3.88 -10.46
CA SER A 47 -7.41 -3.47 -9.57
C SER A 47 -6.50 -4.66 -9.33
N VAL A 48 -5.20 -4.55 -9.64
CA VAL A 48 -4.25 -5.67 -9.60
C VAL A 48 -3.07 -5.35 -8.67
N GLY A 49 -2.58 -6.35 -7.97
CA GLY A 49 -1.32 -6.29 -7.23
C GLY A 49 -1.38 -5.65 -5.85
N ILE A 50 -2.58 -5.46 -5.27
CA ILE A 50 -2.78 -4.74 -4.00
C ILE A 50 -1.94 -5.32 -2.85
N PHE A 51 -1.83 -6.66 -2.79
CA PHE A 51 -1.11 -7.37 -1.73
C PHE A 51 0.00 -8.29 -2.27
N ALA A 52 0.40 -8.12 -3.53
CA ALA A 52 1.24 -9.07 -4.25
C ALA A 52 2.76 -8.90 -4.01
N TRP A 53 3.21 -8.18 -2.96
CA TRP A 53 4.64 -7.94 -2.77
C TRP A 53 5.47 -9.22 -2.72
N ALA A 54 4.99 -10.26 -2.01
CA ALA A 54 5.71 -11.53 -1.94
C ALA A 54 5.79 -12.26 -3.30
N ALA A 55 4.84 -12.05 -4.21
CA ALA A 55 4.90 -12.58 -5.56
C ALA A 55 5.85 -11.78 -6.47
N TYR A 56 5.98 -10.47 -6.23
CA TYR A 56 6.94 -9.62 -6.93
C TYR A 56 8.37 -9.83 -6.45
N GLU A 57 8.57 -10.03 -5.14
CA GLU A 57 9.87 -10.12 -4.49
C GLU A 57 9.82 -11.22 -3.41
N PRO A 58 9.91 -12.51 -3.79
CA PRO A 58 9.84 -13.64 -2.87
C PRO A 58 11.01 -13.69 -1.89
N SER A 59 12.17 -13.18 -2.29
CA SER A 59 13.35 -12.97 -1.47
C SER A 59 13.91 -11.58 -1.71
N GLU A 60 14.59 -11.01 -0.72
CA GLU A 60 15.12 -9.64 -0.83
C GLU A 60 16.05 -9.49 -2.04
N GLY A 61 15.66 -8.61 -2.97
CA GLY A 61 16.40 -8.30 -4.19
C GLY A 61 16.16 -9.28 -5.34
N GLU A 62 15.36 -10.33 -5.15
CA GLU A 62 14.94 -11.26 -6.20
C GLU A 62 13.58 -10.85 -6.74
N PHE A 63 13.53 -10.37 -7.98
CA PHE A 63 12.30 -9.81 -8.56
C PHE A 63 11.72 -10.68 -9.65
N HIS A 64 10.45 -11.05 -9.51
CA HIS A 64 9.66 -11.83 -10.46
C HIS A 64 8.53 -10.97 -11.02
N MET A 65 8.79 -10.23 -12.10
CA MET A 65 7.85 -9.24 -12.66
C MET A 65 7.09 -9.71 -13.89
N ASP A 66 7.52 -10.79 -14.54
CA ASP A 66 6.96 -11.24 -15.82
C ASP A 66 5.47 -11.59 -15.74
N TRP A 67 5.05 -12.16 -14.63
CA TRP A 67 3.64 -12.51 -14.42
C TRP A 67 2.74 -11.27 -14.45
N LEU A 68 3.18 -10.14 -13.87
CA LEU A 68 2.42 -8.90 -13.86
C LEU A 68 2.19 -8.39 -15.27
N LYS A 69 3.27 -8.35 -16.07
CA LYS A 69 3.18 -7.91 -17.46
C LYS A 69 2.23 -8.82 -18.25
N ASN A 70 2.35 -10.14 -18.11
CA ASN A 70 1.47 -11.09 -18.78
C ASN A 70 -0.01 -10.90 -18.40
N ILE A 71 -0.32 -10.68 -17.13
CA ILE A 71 -1.68 -10.40 -16.67
C ILE A 71 -2.20 -9.10 -17.29
N MET A 72 -1.41 -8.04 -17.29
CA MET A 72 -1.82 -6.74 -17.86
C MET A 72 -2.02 -6.83 -19.38
N ASP A 73 -1.13 -7.53 -20.09
CA ASP A 73 -1.28 -7.80 -21.53
C ASP A 73 -2.63 -8.51 -21.80
N LYS A 74 -2.90 -9.61 -21.10
CA LYS A 74 -4.15 -10.39 -21.28
C LYS A 74 -5.41 -9.59 -20.94
N LEU A 75 -5.40 -8.81 -19.88
CA LEU A 75 -6.53 -7.93 -19.54
C LEU A 75 -6.75 -6.90 -20.65
N TYR A 76 -5.69 -6.22 -21.09
CA TYR A 76 -5.76 -5.19 -22.12
C TYR A 76 -6.23 -5.72 -23.48
N GLU A 77 -5.74 -6.89 -23.92
CA GLU A 77 -6.18 -7.60 -25.13
C GLU A 77 -7.68 -7.88 -25.12
N ASN A 78 -8.28 -8.03 -23.93
CA ASN A 78 -9.71 -8.26 -23.73
C ASN A 78 -10.50 -6.99 -23.41
N GLY A 79 -9.91 -5.80 -23.59
CA GLY A 79 -10.57 -4.51 -23.38
C GLY A 79 -10.75 -4.13 -21.92
N ILE A 80 -9.96 -4.74 -21.01
CA ILE A 80 -10.02 -4.51 -19.57
C ILE A 80 -8.76 -3.74 -19.16
N TYR A 81 -8.93 -2.57 -18.60
CA TYR A 81 -7.82 -1.74 -18.10
C TYR A 81 -7.39 -2.16 -16.69
N THR A 82 -6.15 -1.88 -16.36
CA THR A 82 -5.58 -2.16 -15.02
C THR A 82 -5.51 -0.87 -14.19
N ILE A 83 -6.03 -0.93 -12.98
CA ILE A 83 -5.67 -0.04 -11.89
C ILE A 83 -4.59 -0.76 -11.10
N LEU A 84 -3.34 -0.32 -11.23
CA LEU A 84 -2.20 -1.03 -10.67
C LEU A 84 -1.88 -0.53 -9.27
N ALA A 85 -1.83 -1.44 -8.32
CA ALA A 85 -1.55 -1.08 -6.94
C ALA A 85 -0.05 -1.11 -6.61
N THR A 86 0.35 -0.19 -5.72
CA THR A 86 1.60 -0.33 -4.99
C THR A 86 1.37 -1.31 -3.82
N PRO A 87 2.17 -2.40 -3.68
CA PRO A 87 1.79 -3.55 -2.87
C PRO A 87 2.06 -3.39 -1.36
N SER A 88 2.26 -2.17 -0.89
CA SER A 88 2.72 -1.88 0.47
C SER A 88 1.72 -2.20 1.59
N GLY A 89 0.49 -2.59 1.24
CA GLY A 89 -0.52 -3.01 2.23
C GLY A 89 -0.22 -4.35 2.92
N ALA A 90 0.54 -5.24 2.26
CA ALA A 90 1.00 -6.50 2.83
C ALA A 90 2.49 -6.71 2.49
N ARG A 91 3.26 -7.17 3.47
CA ARG A 91 4.71 -7.34 3.35
C ARG A 91 5.09 -8.80 3.16
N PRO A 92 6.19 -9.10 2.44
CA PRO A 92 6.73 -10.44 2.39
C PRO A 92 7.38 -10.83 3.74
N ALA A 93 7.42 -12.13 4.03
CA ALA A 93 7.94 -12.66 5.29
C ALA A 93 9.41 -12.30 5.53
N TRP A 94 10.24 -12.32 4.47
CA TRP A 94 11.66 -11.98 4.56
C TRP A 94 11.91 -10.57 5.11
N LEU A 95 10.98 -9.62 4.85
CA LEU A 95 11.12 -8.25 5.32
C LEU A 95 10.93 -8.17 6.84
N ASP A 96 9.95 -8.87 7.37
CA ASP A 96 9.69 -8.92 8.81
C ASP A 96 10.77 -9.71 9.56
N GLU A 97 11.32 -10.76 8.94
CA GLU A 97 12.41 -11.55 9.50
C GLU A 97 13.70 -10.75 9.62
N LYS A 98 14.10 -10.06 8.53
CA LYS A 98 15.35 -9.29 8.49
C LYS A 98 15.26 -7.94 9.18
N TYR A 99 14.08 -7.31 9.19
CA TYR A 99 13.86 -5.95 9.66
C TYR A 99 12.65 -5.86 10.59
N PRO A 100 12.70 -6.52 11.77
CA PRO A 100 11.55 -6.60 12.68
C PRO A 100 11.07 -5.23 13.17
N GLU A 101 11.92 -4.18 13.10
CA GLU A 101 11.53 -2.81 13.40
C GLU A 101 10.51 -2.22 12.40
N CYS A 102 10.30 -2.89 11.26
CA CYS A 102 9.24 -2.53 10.32
C CYS A 102 7.85 -2.89 10.83
N MET A 103 7.75 -3.80 11.78
CA MET A 103 6.47 -4.22 12.34
C MET A 103 5.93 -3.21 13.34
N ARG A 104 4.60 -3.06 13.34
CA ARG A 104 3.87 -2.15 14.24
C ARG A 104 4.02 -2.58 15.70
N VAL A 105 3.97 -1.60 16.59
CA VAL A 105 3.90 -1.80 18.05
C VAL A 105 2.55 -1.27 18.52
N ASN A 106 1.82 -2.04 19.34
CA ASN A 106 0.53 -1.63 19.90
C ASN A 106 0.71 -0.72 21.14
N ALA A 107 -0.40 -0.32 21.76
CA ALA A 107 -0.39 0.55 22.94
C ALA A 107 0.24 -0.11 24.18
N ASP A 108 0.26 -1.44 24.26
CA ASP A 108 0.85 -2.22 25.35
C ASP A 108 2.33 -2.55 25.11
N ASP A 109 2.96 -1.83 24.19
CA ASP A 109 4.36 -2.01 23.74
C ASP A 109 4.68 -3.39 23.13
N HIS A 110 3.67 -4.16 22.72
CA HIS A 110 3.88 -5.41 22.02
C HIS A 110 4.05 -5.17 20.51
N ARG A 111 5.16 -5.72 19.98
CA ARG A 111 5.40 -5.72 18.53
C ARG A 111 4.51 -6.78 17.86
N ALA A 112 3.90 -6.40 16.73
CA ALA A 112 3.12 -7.33 15.91
C ALA A 112 4.01 -8.47 15.39
N HIS A 113 3.40 -9.61 15.12
CA HIS A 113 4.02 -10.71 14.39
C HIS A 113 3.76 -10.58 12.90
N HIS A 114 4.53 -11.33 12.10
CA HIS A 114 4.26 -11.46 10.68
C HIS A 114 2.86 -12.02 10.42
N GLY A 115 2.25 -11.63 9.32
CA GLY A 115 0.92 -12.03 8.87
C GLY A 115 -0.06 -10.87 8.81
N PHE A 116 -1.21 -11.13 8.21
CA PHE A 116 -2.23 -10.13 7.93
C PHE A 116 -1.71 -8.95 7.07
N ARG A 117 -2.49 -7.88 7.03
CA ARG A 117 -2.19 -6.64 6.31
C ARG A 117 -2.13 -5.45 7.28
N HIS A 118 -1.51 -4.35 6.85
CA HIS A 118 -1.47 -3.06 7.58
C HIS A 118 -0.87 -3.11 9.00
N ASN A 119 -0.05 -4.10 9.31
CA ASN A 119 0.62 -4.22 10.60
C ASN A 119 2.09 -3.74 10.58
N HIS A 120 2.42 -2.84 9.67
CA HIS A 120 3.74 -2.22 9.54
C HIS A 120 3.78 -0.79 10.10
N CYS A 121 4.98 -0.36 10.48
CA CYS A 121 5.26 1.01 10.91
C CYS A 121 5.55 1.91 9.72
N MET A 122 4.63 2.80 9.39
CA MET A 122 4.77 3.77 8.29
C MET A 122 5.93 4.76 8.50
N SER A 123 6.40 4.91 9.73
CA SER A 123 7.54 5.76 10.07
C SER A 123 8.89 5.05 9.93
N SER A 124 8.92 3.71 9.77
CA SER A 124 10.17 2.95 9.63
C SER A 124 10.92 3.38 8.37
N PRO A 125 12.17 3.86 8.47
CA PRO A 125 12.99 4.19 7.30
C PRO A 125 13.21 2.97 6.40
N LYS A 126 13.42 1.79 7.00
CA LYS A 126 13.64 0.55 6.26
C LYS A 126 12.41 0.12 5.47
N PHE A 127 11.22 0.17 6.07
CA PHE A 127 9.98 -0.09 5.35
C PHE A 127 9.80 0.85 4.15
N ARG A 128 10.08 2.13 4.34
CA ARG A 128 9.97 3.14 3.26
C ARG A 128 10.98 2.90 2.15
N GLU A 129 12.24 2.56 2.50
CA GLU A 129 13.29 2.20 1.55
C GLU A 129 12.85 1.03 0.66
N LYS A 130 12.43 -0.09 1.28
CA LYS A 130 12.02 -1.29 0.55
C LYS A 130 10.74 -1.07 -0.27
N THR A 131 9.79 -0.31 0.26
CA THR A 131 8.60 0.12 -0.50
C THR A 131 8.99 0.93 -1.73
N GLY A 132 9.94 1.85 -1.62
CA GLY A 132 10.45 2.60 -2.77
C GLY A 132 11.09 1.72 -3.84
N ILE A 133 11.87 0.72 -3.42
CA ILE A 133 12.54 -0.21 -4.34
C ILE A 133 11.50 -1.01 -5.13
N ILE A 134 10.53 -1.65 -4.47
CA ILE A 134 9.53 -2.47 -5.18
C ILE A 134 8.63 -1.61 -6.09
N ILE A 135 8.25 -0.41 -5.66
CA ILE A 135 7.46 0.51 -6.51
C ILE A 135 8.24 0.87 -7.77
N ASN A 136 9.52 1.22 -7.68
CA ASN A 136 10.35 1.53 -8.84
C ASN A 136 10.45 0.32 -9.78
N LYS A 137 10.62 -0.90 -9.26
CA LYS A 137 10.63 -2.11 -10.10
C LYS A 137 9.32 -2.32 -10.86
N ILE A 138 8.19 -2.07 -10.22
CA ILE A 138 6.88 -2.14 -10.88
C ILE A 138 6.78 -1.07 -11.98
N ILE A 139 7.19 0.17 -11.70
CA ILE A 139 7.20 1.27 -12.69
C ILE A 139 8.11 0.93 -13.87
N ASP A 140 9.32 0.47 -13.62
CA ASP A 140 10.28 0.10 -14.67
C ASP A 140 9.77 -1.04 -15.57
N THR A 141 8.90 -1.91 -15.02
CA THR A 141 8.36 -3.06 -15.77
C THR A 141 7.12 -2.71 -16.59
N VAL A 142 6.18 -1.97 -16.01
CA VAL A 142 4.85 -1.78 -16.61
C VAL A 142 4.33 -0.33 -16.53
N GLY A 143 5.17 0.62 -16.14
CA GLY A 143 4.74 2.02 -15.99
C GLY A 143 4.20 2.67 -17.27
N ASP A 144 4.72 2.24 -18.42
CA ASP A 144 4.31 2.72 -19.75
C ASP A 144 3.32 1.76 -20.46
N HIS A 145 2.78 0.78 -19.73
CA HIS A 145 1.88 -0.21 -20.32
C HIS A 145 0.58 0.45 -20.81
N PRO A 146 0.14 0.19 -22.06
CA PRO A 146 -1.04 0.87 -22.63
C PRO A 146 -2.35 0.54 -21.90
N GLY A 147 -2.41 -0.60 -21.21
CA GLY A 147 -3.54 -1.00 -20.36
C GLY A 147 -3.53 -0.39 -18.96
N LEU A 148 -2.47 0.34 -18.56
CA LEU A 148 -2.42 1.01 -17.27
C LEU A 148 -3.32 2.24 -17.28
N ALA A 149 -4.41 2.22 -16.52
CA ALA A 149 -5.34 3.32 -16.44
C ALA A 149 -5.03 4.27 -15.27
N MET A 150 -4.66 3.71 -14.13
CA MET A 150 -4.51 4.47 -12.88
C MET A 150 -3.61 3.72 -11.89
N TRP A 151 -3.01 4.45 -10.96
CA TRP A 151 -2.31 3.90 -9.80
C TRP A 151 -3.23 3.85 -8.58
N HIS A 152 -3.21 2.71 -7.88
CA HIS A 152 -3.81 2.52 -6.56
C HIS A 152 -2.70 2.61 -5.51
N ILE A 153 -2.58 3.74 -4.83
CA ILE A 153 -1.48 3.99 -3.90
C ILE A 153 -1.73 3.28 -2.57
N SER A 154 -1.04 2.14 -2.36
CA SER A 154 -1.23 1.27 -1.19
C SER A 154 -2.69 0.80 -1.08
N ASN A 155 -3.20 0.59 0.13
CA ASN A 155 -4.59 0.25 0.38
C ASN A 155 -4.96 0.66 1.80
N GLU A 156 -6.13 1.24 2.00
CA GLU A 156 -6.78 1.47 3.31
C GLU A 156 -5.81 1.90 4.42
N PHE A 157 -5.08 3.00 4.21
CA PHE A 157 -4.17 3.53 5.23
C PHE A 157 -4.87 3.70 6.56
N GLY A 158 -4.31 3.13 7.62
CA GLY A 158 -4.90 3.21 8.93
C GLY A 158 -4.10 2.54 10.04
N GLY A 159 -4.66 2.61 11.24
CA GLY A 159 -4.11 2.05 12.46
C GLY A 159 -2.96 2.86 13.06
N GLU A 160 -2.66 2.58 14.30
CA GLU A 160 -1.72 3.29 15.14
C GLU A 160 -0.44 2.48 15.34
N CYS A 161 0.69 3.16 15.57
CA CYS A 161 1.94 2.52 15.94
C CYS A 161 2.60 3.29 17.08
N PHE A 162 2.86 2.59 18.17
CA PHE A 162 3.43 3.16 19.40
C PHE A 162 4.92 2.85 19.55
N CYS A 163 5.62 2.45 18.50
CA CYS A 163 7.06 2.22 18.56
C CYS A 163 7.83 3.50 18.93
N PRO A 164 9.07 3.40 19.47
CA PRO A 164 9.84 4.57 19.88
C PRO A 164 10.01 5.63 18.78
N LEU A 165 10.15 5.19 17.52
CA LEU A 165 10.25 6.10 16.37
C LEU A 165 8.95 6.90 16.15
N CYS A 166 7.78 6.25 16.23
CA CYS A 166 6.51 6.92 16.10
C CYS A 166 6.23 7.85 17.28
N LYS A 167 6.54 7.40 18.51
CA LYS A 167 6.44 8.23 19.72
C LYS A 167 7.29 9.50 19.56
N LYS A 168 8.55 9.36 19.16
CA LYS A 168 9.45 10.51 18.95
C LYS A 168 8.93 11.47 17.88
N LYS A 169 8.51 10.96 16.72
CA LYS A 169 7.94 11.81 15.66
C LYS A 169 6.68 12.54 16.09
N PHE A 170 5.85 11.90 16.91
CA PHE A 170 4.66 12.54 17.44
C PHE A 170 5.00 13.64 18.45
N GLN A 171 5.99 13.40 19.32
CA GLN A 171 6.50 14.41 20.25
C GLN A 171 7.07 15.62 19.50
N ASP A 172 7.87 15.39 18.45
CA ASP A 172 8.42 16.46 17.62
C ASP A 172 7.31 17.28 16.95
N TYR A 173 6.32 16.59 16.36
CA TYR A 173 5.15 17.26 15.77
C TYR A 173 4.40 18.12 16.80
N LEU A 174 4.24 17.63 18.03
CA LEU A 174 3.58 18.40 19.09
C LEU A 174 4.43 19.59 19.52
N ALA A 175 5.74 19.41 19.66
CA ALA A 175 6.65 20.51 19.99
C ALA A 175 6.55 21.63 18.96
N ASP A 176 6.66 21.30 17.68
CA ASP A 176 6.50 22.28 16.59
C ASP A 176 5.13 22.94 16.58
N LYS A 177 4.05 22.14 16.75
CA LYS A 177 2.68 22.63 16.73
C LYS A 177 2.37 23.63 17.86
N PHE A 178 3.03 23.51 19.00
CA PHE A 178 2.84 24.35 20.18
C PHE A 178 4.03 25.27 20.45
N ASP A 179 4.83 25.60 19.43
CA ASP A 179 5.99 26.51 19.50
C ASP A 179 6.97 26.14 20.61
N HIS A 180 7.22 24.84 20.84
CA HIS A 180 8.05 24.29 21.91
C HIS A 180 7.64 24.74 23.34
N ASP A 181 6.38 25.18 23.52
CA ASP A 181 5.82 25.57 24.82
C ASP A 181 4.82 24.52 25.31
N ILE A 182 5.25 23.69 26.26
CA ILE A 182 4.42 22.63 26.85
C ILE A 182 3.15 23.20 27.54
N ASN A 183 3.18 24.45 28.01
CA ASN A 183 2.01 25.06 28.63
C ASN A 183 0.90 25.35 27.62
N LYS A 184 1.28 25.67 26.36
CA LYS A 184 0.28 25.81 25.26
C LYS A 184 -0.41 24.48 24.98
N LEU A 185 0.35 23.37 24.94
CA LEU A 185 -0.23 22.03 24.79
C LEU A 185 -1.16 21.72 25.96
N ASN A 186 -0.68 21.87 27.20
CA ASN A 186 -1.45 21.58 28.39
C ASN A 186 -2.76 22.36 28.43
N LYS A 187 -2.74 23.65 28.05
CA LYS A 187 -3.91 24.48 27.94
C LYS A 187 -4.88 24.02 26.84
N ALA A 188 -4.36 23.69 25.67
CA ALA A 188 -5.15 23.24 24.53
C ALA A 188 -5.84 21.89 24.77
N TRP A 189 -5.19 20.99 25.46
CA TRP A 189 -5.71 19.65 25.77
C TRP A 189 -6.42 19.55 27.11
N TRP A 190 -6.44 20.64 27.90
CA TRP A 190 -7.07 20.68 29.22
C TRP A 190 -6.53 19.62 30.19
N THR A 191 -5.22 19.42 30.18
CA THR A 191 -4.53 18.30 30.86
C THR A 191 -4.50 18.42 32.39
N SER A 192 -4.86 19.56 32.96
CA SER A 192 -4.99 19.72 34.42
C SER A 192 -6.04 18.81 35.05
N PHE A 193 -7.04 18.37 34.26
CA PHE A 193 -8.05 17.44 34.75
C PHE A 193 -7.44 16.06 34.98
N TRP A 194 -7.72 15.47 36.13
CA TRP A 194 -7.13 14.21 36.62
C TRP A 194 -5.58 14.22 36.74
N SER A 195 -5.00 15.41 36.92
CA SER A 195 -3.54 15.56 37.08
C SER A 195 -2.73 15.04 35.88
N ASN A 196 -3.24 15.19 34.68
CA ASN A 196 -2.58 14.75 33.44
C ASN A 196 -1.66 15.82 32.84
N THR A 197 -1.27 16.84 33.60
CA THR A 197 -0.38 17.90 33.10
C THR A 197 0.99 17.35 32.75
N TYR A 198 1.45 17.62 31.52
CA TYR A 198 2.76 17.21 31.03
C TYR A 198 3.82 18.24 31.39
N ASN A 199 5.04 17.77 31.68
CA ASN A 199 6.19 18.61 32.00
C ASN A 199 7.11 18.84 30.80
N ASN A 200 7.05 17.99 29.79
CA ASN A 200 7.83 18.05 28.54
C ASN A 200 7.05 17.36 27.40
N PHE A 201 7.55 17.55 26.18
CA PHE A 201 7.07 16.84 24.99
C PHE A 201 7.58 15.41 24.92
#